data_e8fa34e5af15b084fb8ab6bbc39d7145
#
_entry.id   e8fa34e5af15b084fb8ab6bbc39d7145
#
_cell.length_a   1.000
_cell.length_b   1.000
_cell.length_c   1.000
_cell.angle_alpha   90.00
_cell.angle_beta   90.00
_cell.angle_gamma   90.00
#
_symmetry.space_group_name_H-M   'P 1'
#
loop_
_entity.id
_entity.type
_entity.pdbx_description
1 polymer ?
#
loop_
_entity_poly.entity_id
_entity_poly.type
_entity_poly.pdbx_seq_one_letter_code
_entity_poly.pdbx_strand_id
1 'polypeptide(L)'
;MFVQTDNTAGNAIVAYDRSSDGRLRQAGTYLTGGLGGILGGSVADHLASQGSLSYDRTHKLLYAVNAGSDTITVFQVHGDRLTRRQVISSGGTFPVSVATHGNTVYVLNAREGGSVQGFRRVGHTLVRIPAWNRKLGLDPTLAPEFTHSPAQVAFTPDGRKLLVTTMGNGSNIDIFDVRPDGGISTLPVVNHQPDKAPFAVAFDSRGHLLVAEAGPNAVASYTINRDNTLSPLDEQATGQSATCWIVITGDKAYTSNAGSGSLSGYRVGAKGSLTALGNTTTNPGTVDAAVSPDGHFLYVQTGVNGTVDAFRINPNGSLTATGSTTVPHAAGGEGIVVS
;
A
#
# COMPACT_ATOMS: atom_id res chain seq x y z
N MET A 1 -15.32 6.60 0.49
CA MET A 1 -14.25 5.72 0.00
C MET A 1 -13.64 6.31 -1.25
N PHE A 2 -12.34 6.13 -1.47
CA PHE A 2 -11.61 6.69 -2.62
C PHE A 2 -10.77 5.60 -3.29
N VAL A 3 -10.75 5.61 -4.61
CA VAL A 3 -10.01 4.65 -5.45
C VAL A 3 -9.23 5.40 -6.50
N GLN A 4 -7.93 5.11 -6.63
CA GLN A 4 -7.07 5.67 -7.67
C GLN A 4 -7.22 4.89 -8.96
N THR A 5 -7.20 5.58 -10.10
CA THR A 5 -7.34 4.94 -11.42
C THR A 5 -6.01 4.54 -12.02
N ASP A 6 -4.96 5.24 -11.66
CA ASP A 6 -3.62 5.13 -12.24
C ASP A 6 -3.59 5.23 -13.80
N ASN A 7 -4.55 5.96 -14.36
CA ASN A 7 -4.69 6.14 -15.80
C ASN A 7 -3.50 6.95 -16.37
N THR A 8 -2.80 6.38 -17.32
CA THR A 8 -1.61 7.00 -17.95
C THR A 8 -1.92 8.23 -18.80
N ALA A 9 -3.16 8.39 -19.25
CA ALA A 9 -3.60 9.59 -19.97
C ALA A 9 -4.06 10.73 -19.05
N GLY A 10 -4.26 10.43 -17.76
CA GLY A 10 -4.68 11.39 -16.74
C GLY A 10 -5.17 10.69 -15.49
N ASN A 11 -4.36 10.72 -14.43
CA ASN A 11 -4.68 10.04 -13.19
C ASN A 11 -5.85 10.73 -12.46
N ALA A 12 -6.71 9.93 -11.81
CA ALA A 12 -7.89 10.42 -11.12
C ALA A 12 -8.18 9.60 -9.84
N ILE A 13 -8.93 10.24 -8.94
CA ILE A 13 -9.53 9.58 -7.79
C ILE A 13 -11.04 9.49 -8.02
N VAL A 14 -11.57 8.29 -7.95
CA VAL A 14 -13.02 8.05 -7.97
C VAL A 14 -13.51 7.92 -6.53
N ALA A 15 -14.47 8.77 -6.16
CA ALA A 15 -15.09 8.76 -4.85
C ALA A 15 -16.37 7.95 -4.86
N TYR A 16 -16.62 7.22 -3.79
CA TYR A 16 -17.81 6.39 -3.60
C TYR A 16 -18.47 6.67 -2.25
N ASP A 17 -19.80 6.76 -2.26
CA ASP A 17 -20.63 6.58 -1.08
C ASP A 17 -20.72 5.09 -0.76
N ARG A 18 -20.67 4.77 0.52
CA ARG A 18 -20.87 3.41 1.04
C ARG A 18 -22.22 3.32 1.74
N SER A 19 -23.09 2.43 1.27
CA SER A 19 -24.35 2.10 1.95
C SER A 19 -24.10 1.24 3.20
N SER A 20 -25.10 1.12 4.05
CA SER A 20 -25.02 0.33 5.30
C SER A 20 -24.81 -1.18 5.06
N ASP A 21 -25.15 -1.67 3.87
CA ASP A 21 -24.92 -3.06 3.45
C ASP A 21 -23.56 -3.27 2.77
N GLY A 22 -22.73 -2.21 2.69
CA GLY A 22 -21.39 -2.24 2.13
C GLY A 22 -21.30 -1.99 0.63
N ARG A 23 -22.41 -1.82 -0.07
CA ARG A 23 -22.41 -1.52 -1.51
C ARG A 23 -21.90 -0.10 -1.78
N LEU A 24 -21.33 0.07 -2.98
CA LEU A 24 -20.71 1.30 -3.41
C LEU A 24 -21.56 1.98 -4.50
N ARG A 25 -21.71 3.30 -4.37
CA ARG A 25 -22.31 4.17 -5.38
C ARG A 25 -21.31 5.29 -5.68
N GLN A 26 -20.95 5.45 -6.96
CA GLN A 26 -20.04 6.52 -7.36
C GLN A 26 -20.64 7.89 -7.02
N ALA A 27 -19.84 8.72 -6.34
CA ALA A 27 -20.19 10.07 -5.90
C ALA A 27 -19.49 11.16 -6.74
N GLY A 28 -18.29 10.86 -7.26
CA GLY A 28 -17.57 11.82 -8.09
C GLY A 28 -16.25 11.28 -8.62
N THR A 29 -15.64 12.03 -9.54
CA THR A 29 -14.29 11.77 -10.08
C THR A 29 -13.47 13.05 -10.02
N TYR A 30 -12.24 12.97 -9.53
CA TYR A 30 -11.37 14.12 -9.26
C TYR A 30 -10.02 13.90 -9.92
N LEU A 31 -9.68 14.70 -10.93
CA LEU A 31 -8.38 14.64 -11.59
C LEU A 31 -7.26 15.02 -10.62
N THR A 32 -6.23 14.20 -10.56
CA THR A 32 -5.04 14.48 -9.73
C THR A 32 -4.22 15.64 -10.28
N GLY A 33 -4.22 15.85 -11.60
CA GLY A 33 -3.38 16.83 -12.30
C GLY A 33 -2.00 16.27 -12.65
N GLY A 34 -1.83 14.95 -12.54
CA GLY A 34 -0.68 14.20 -13.03
C GLY A 34 -1.11 12.99 -13.83
N LEU A 35 -0.15 12.17 -14.20
CA LEU A 35 -0.34 10.96 -15.03
C LEU A 35 -0.08 9.71 -14.20
N GLY A 36 -0.87 8.67 -14.40
CA GLY A 36 -0.53 7.31 -13.98
C GLY A 36 0.69 6.78 -14.74
N GLY A 37 1.21 5.64 -14.30
CA GLY A 37 2.39 5.04 -14.90
C GLY A 37 2.31 3.52 -14.92
N ILE A 38 3.17 2.88 -15.70
CA ILE A 38 3.25 1.43 -15.81
C ILE A 38 4.70 0.98 -15.66
N LEU A 39 4.99 0.14 -14.66
CA LEU A 39 6.27 -0.58 -14.55
C LEU A 39 6.38 -1.65 -15.63
N GLY A 40 7.53 -1.77 -16.23
CA GLY A 40 7.77 -2.70 -17.33
C GLY A 40 7.44 -4.16 -16.95
N GLY A 41 6.55 -4.77 -17.72
CA GLY A 41 6.09 -6.16 -17.56
C GLY A 41 4.90 -6.33 -16.59
N SER A 42 4.38 -5.29 -15.95
CA SER A 42 3.22 -5.41 -15.07
C SER A 42 1.93 -5.71 -15.86
N VAL A 43 1.01 -6.47 -15.24
CA VAL A 43 -0.23 -6.94 -15.88
C VAL A 43 -1.47 -6.51 -15.09
N ALA A 44 -1.52 -6.78 -13.80
CA ALA A 44 -2.69 -6.55 -12.95
C ALA A 44 -2.56 -5.31 -12.07
N ASP A 45 -1.34 -4.92 -11.76
CA ASP A 45 -0.99 -3.72 -10.99
C ASP A 45 0.13 -2.98 -11.72
N HIS A 46 -0.18 -1.79 -12.20
CA HIS A 46 0.76 -0.95 -12.96
C HIS A 46 1.93 -0.44 -12.10
N LEU A 47 1.72 -0.27 -10.81
CA LEU A 47 2.70 0.30 -9.87
C LEU A 47 3.50 -0.78 -9.11
N ALA A 48 3.00 -2.01 -9.07
CA ALA A 48 3.56 -3.12 -8.28
C ALA A 48 3.88 -2.69 -6.85
N SER A 49 2.88 -2.10 -6.16
CA SER A 49 3.10 -1.49 -4.85
C SER A 49 1.89 -1.58 -3.94
N GLN A 50 2.05 -1.15 -2.69
CA GLN A 50 0.95 -0.86 -1.76
C GLN A 50 1.09 0.56 -1.23
N GLY A 51 -0.05 1.28 -1.19
CA GLY A 51 -0.10 2.62 -0.62
C GLY A 51 0.16 3.75 -1.61
N SER A 52 -0.13 3.56 -2.90
CA SER A 52 -0.13 4.63 -3.90
C SER A 52 -1.15 5.72 -3.57
N LEU A 53 -2.20 5.36 -2.84
CA LEU A 53 -3.19 6.26 -2.26
C LEU A 53 -3.17 6.15 -0.74
N SER A 54 -2.93 7.25 -0.03
CA SER A 54 -2.82 7.28 1.44
C SER A 54 -3.71 8.36 2.05
N TYR A 55 -4.50 8.01 3.08
CA TYR A 55 -5.43 8.92 3.75
C TYR A 55 -5.01 9.25 5.17
N ASP A 56 -4.59 10.49 5.39
CA ASP A 56 -4.38 11.06 6.72
C ASP A 56 -5.74 11.48 7.33
N ARG A 57 -6.29 10.60 8.16
CA ARG A 57 -7.60 10.82 8.82
C ARG A 57 -7.58 12.01 9.77
N THR A 58 -6.44 12.25 10.44
CA THR A 58 -6.29 13.32 11.42
C THR A 58 -6.41 14.70 10.77
N HIS A 59 -5.78 14.86 9.61
CA HIS A 59 -5.75 16.14 8.90
C HIS A 59 -6.74 16.21 7.73
N LYS A 60 -7.48 15.10 7.46
CA LYS A 60 -8.41 14.97 6.34
C LYS A 60 -7.74 15.26 5.01
N LEU A 61 -6.55 14.72 4.80
CA LEU A 61 -5.78 14.84 3.57
C LEU A 61 -5.61 13.49 2.89
N LEU A 62 -5.80 13.48 1.59
CA LEU A 62 -5.58 12.32 0.74
C LEU A 62 -4.37 12.61 -0.15
N TYR A 63 -3.42 11.69 -0.17
CA TYR A 63 -2.20 11.76 -0.98
C TYR A 63 -2.28 10.69 -2.06
N ALA A 64 -2.09 11.10 -3.31
CA ALA A 64 -2.10 10.21 -4.47
C ALA A 64 -0.80 10.34 -5.25
N VAL A 65 -0.18 9.23 -5.63
CA VAL A 65 0.97 9.24 -6.53
C VAL A 65 0.53 9.45 -7.97
N ASN A 66 1.37 10.10 -8.77
CA ASN A 66 1.24 10.20 -10.23
C ASN A 66 2.56 9.69 -10.82
N ALA A 67 2.64 8.39 -11.00
CA ALA A 67 3.88 7.70 -11.33
C ALA A 67 4.48 8.15 -12.67
N GLY A 68 3.61 8.37 -13.68
CA GLY A 68 4.05 8.78 -15.01
C GLY A 68 4.48 10.26 -15.14
N SER A 69 4.25 11.07 -14.10
CA SER A 69 4.66 12.49 -14.08
C SER A 69 5.53 12.85 -12.89
N ASP A 70 6.05 11.88 -12.12
CA ASP A 70 6.97 12.04 -11.00
C ASP A 70 6.46 13.02 -9.92
N THR A 71 5.14 13.04 -9.70
CA THR A 71 4.49 13.96 -8.76
C THR A 71 3.60 13.22 -7.77
N ILE A 72 3.26 13.90 -6.68
CA ILE A 72 2.19 13.52 -5.77
C ILE A 72 1.16 14.65 -5.71
N THR A 73 -0.09 14.27 -5.51
CA THR A 73 -1.20 15.22 -5.36
C THR A 73 -1.74 15.16 -3.95
N VAL A 74 -1.96 16.33 -3.36
CA VAL A 74 -2.61 16.50 -2.06
C VAL A 74 -4.03 16.99 -2.29
N PHE A 75 -5.00 16.22 -1.78
CA PHE A 75 -6.40 16.63 -1.71
C PHE A 75 -6.82 16.85 -0.27
N GLN A 76 -7.65 17.85 -0.06
CA GLN A 76 -8.42 17.98 1.17
C GLN A 76 -9.74 17.22 1.01
N VAL A 77 -10.10 16.43 2.03
CA VAL A 77 -11.27 15.55 2.03
C VAL A 77 -12.41 16.20 2.83
N HIS A 78 -13.60 16.26 2.22
CA HIS A 78 -14.84 16.75 2.82
C HIS A 78 -15.97 15.73 2.52
N GLY A 79 -16.08 14.68 3.32
CA GLY A 79 -16.97 13.55 3.05
C GLY A 79 -16.53 12.80 1.79
N ASP A 80 -17.37 12.77 0.78
CA ASP A 80 -17.11 12.20 -0.55
C ASP A 80 -16.46 13.18 -1.54
N ARG A 81 -16.26 14.45 -1.12
CA ARG A 81 -15.71 15.50 -1.97
C ARG A 81 -14.23 15.74 -1.73
N LEU A 82 -13.50 15.92 -2.82
CA LEU A 82 -12.08 16.24 -2.81
C LEU A 82 -11.82 17.65 -3.37
N THR A 83 -10.98 18.40 -2.65
CA THR A 83 -10.45 19.68 -3.16
C THR A 83 -8.94 19.53 -3.34
N ARG A 84 -8.45 19.60 -4.59
CA ARG A 84 -7.02 19.54 -4.87
C ARG A 84 -6.32 20.77 -4.31
N ARG A 85 -5.34 20.55 -3.42
CA ARG A 85 -4.55 21.60 -2.75
C ARG A 85 -3.20 21.82 -3.37
N GLN A 86 -2.58 20.74 -3.86
CA GLN A 86 -1.24 20.81 -4.40
C GLN A 86 -0.97 19.66 -5.37
N VAL A 87 -0.14 19.91 -6.37
CA VAL A 87 0.62 18.89 -7.12
C VAL A 87 2.09 19.28 -6.94
N ILE A 88 2.92 18.35 -6.47
CA ILE A 88 4.34 18.60 -6.15
C ILE A 88 5.19 17.44 -6.64
N SER A 89 6.44 17.72 -7.05
CA SER A 89 7.40 16.65 -7.39
C SER A 89 7.58 15.67 -6.23
N SER A 90 7.58 14.37 -6.54
CA SER A 90 7.85 13.28 -5.57
C SER A 90 9.28 13.31 -5.04
N GLY A 91 10.19 14.03 -5.69
CA GLY A 91 11.60 14.10 -5.33
C GLY A 91 12.45 12.94 -5.83
N GLY A 92 11.90 12.12 -6.72
CA GLY A 92 12.51 11.00 -7.43
C GLY A 92 11.70 10.65 -8.66
N THR A 93 11.94 9.49 -9.25
CA THR A 93 11.31 9.04 -10.50
C THR A 93 10.36 7.88 -10.22
N PHE A 94 9.14 7.98 -10.74
CA PHE A 94 8.10 6.96 -10.64
C PHE A 94 7.66 6.67 -9.18
N PRO A 95 6.94 7.63 -8.50
CA PRO A 95 6.42 7.40 -7.15
C PRO A 95 5.36 6.30 -7.14
N VAL A 96 5.45 5.41 -6.12
CA VAL A 96 4.59 4.22 -6.01
C VAL A 96 3.90 4.08 -4.65
N SER A 97 4.42 4.69 -3.58
CA SER A 97 3.86 4.53 -2.24
C SER A 97 4.04 5.78 -1.40
N VAL A 98 3.08 6.09 -0.53
CA VAL A 98 3.10 7.26 0.37
C VAL A 98 2.75 6.82 1.79
N ALA A 99 3.64 7.12 2.74
CA ALA A 99 3.40 6.92 4.17
C ALA A 99 3.31 8.26 4.92
N THR A 100 2.40 8.33 5.90
CA THR A 100 2.20 9.53 6.71
C THR A 100 2.24 9.23 8.20
N HIS A 101 2.91 10.09 8.98
CA HIS A 101 2.82 10.08 10.43
C HIS A 101 2.98 11.50 10.99
N GLY A 102 1.98 11.98 11.73
CA GLY A 102 1.97 13.36 12.24
C GLY A 102 2.09 14.39 11.11
N ASN A 103 3.14 15.19 11.12
CA ASN A 103 3.43 16.18 10.08
C ASN A 103 4.47 15.72 9.06
N THR A 104 4.85 14.45 9.10
CA THR A 104 5.88 13.87 8.23
C THR A 104 5.22 12.99 7.18
N VAL A 105 5.65 13.14 5.93
CA VAL A 105 5.20 12.33 4.79
C VAL A 105 6.43 11.83 4.05
N TYR A 106 6.47 10.54 3.75
CA TYR A 106 7.51 9.93 2.91
C TYR A 106 6.89 9.34 1.66
N VAL A 107 7.58 9.54 0.54
CA VAL A 107 7.21 9.02 -0.78
C VAL A 107 8.30 8.08 -1.25
N LEU A 108 7.90 6.88 -1.67
CA LEU A 108 8.76 5.89 -2.30
C LEU A 108 8.72 6.07 -3.81
N ASN A 109 9.87 6.19 -4.44
CA ASN A 109 10.04 6.27 -5.89
C ASN A 109 10.73 5.00 -6.37
N ALA A 110 10.21 4.39 -7.43
CA ALA A 110 10.60 3.04 -7.84
C ALA A 110 11.80 2.99 -8.80
N ARG A 111 11.96 3.99 -9.65
CA ARG A 111 12.96 4.00 -10.72
C ARG A 111 14.32 4.59 -10.29
N GLU A 112 15.33 4.47 -11.16
CA GLU A 112 16.69 4.97 -10.94
C GLU A 112 17.35 4.41 -9.67
N GLY A 113 17.13 3.12 -9.40
CA GLY A 113 17.66 2.43 -8.22
C GLY A 113 16.88 2.67 -6.93
N GLY A 114 15.70 3.26 -7.03
CA GLY A 114 14.80 3.52 -5.91
C GLY A 114 15.25 4.63 -4.97
N SER A 115 14.28 5.34 -4.40
CA SER A 115 14.58 6.33 -3.35
C SER A 115 13.35 6.61 -2.49
N VAL A 116 13.57 7.04 -1.25
CA VAL A 116 12.54 7.65 -0.41
C VAL A 116 12.83 9.14 -0.25
N GLN A 117 11.79 9.97 -0.40
CA GLN A 117 11.86 11.41 -0.20
C GLN A 117 10.92 11.83 0.91
N GLY A 118 11.44 12.57 1.89
CA GLY A 118 10.64 13.11 2.99
C GLY A 118 10.13 14.52 2.74
N PHE A 119 8.94 14.78 3.26
CA PHE A 119 8.24 16.07 3.20
C PHE A 119 7.72 16.43 4.60
N ARG A 120 7.60 17.73 4.85
CA ARG A 120 6.86 18.25 6.00
C ARG A 120 5.52 18.78 5.54
N ARG A 121 4.44 18.35 6.19
CA ARG A 121 3.12 18.92 5.99
C ARG A 121 3.03 20.29 6.70
N VAL A 122 2.55 21.28 5.97
CA VAL A 122 2.28 22.62 6.48
C VAL A 122 0.86 23.02 6.04
N GLY A 123 -0.07 23.07 6.97
CA GLY A 123 -1.49 23.22 6.63
C GLY A 123 -1.99 22.06 5.75
N HIS A 124 -2.43 22.38 4.54
CA HIS A 124 -2.93 21.41 3.56
C HIS A 124 -1.95 21.16 2.41
N THR A 125 -0.67 21.50 2.59
CA THR A 125 0.37 21.36 1.57
C THR A 125 1.60 20.62 2.12
N LEU A 126 2.46 20.19 1.22
CA LEU A 126 3.74 19.56 1.53
C LEU A 126 4.90 20.49 1.15
N VAL A 127 5.91 20.51 2.00
CA VAL A 127 7.21 21.14 1.73
C VAL A 127 8.24 20.03 1.65
N ARG A 128 8.88 19.89 0.49
CA ARG A 128 9.96 18.92 0.30
C ARG A 128 11.17 19.31 1.13
N ILE A 129 11.75 18.35 1.86
CA ILE A 129 12.98 18.54 2.61
C ILE A 129 14.09 17.75 1.90
N PRO A 130 14.94 18.40 1.07
CA PRO A 130 15.95 17.68 0.27
C PRO A 130 16.89 16.79 1.09
N ALA A 131 17.24 17.23 2.31
CA ALA A 131 18.08 16.46 3.23
C ALA A 131 17.43 15.15 3.74
N TRP A 132 16.14 14.96 3.53
CA TRP A 132 15.39 13.74 3.88
C TRP A 132 15.25 12.78 2.71
N ASN A 133 16.08 12.89 1.69
CA ASN A 133 16.16 11.91 0.60
C ASN A 133 17.14 10.80 0.95
N ARG A 134 16.78 9.55 0.64
CA ARG A 134 17.66 8.38 0.71
C ARG A 134 17.53 7.56 -0.55
N LYS A 135 18.66 7.31 -1.21
CA LYS A 135 18.73 6.35 -2.31
C LYS A 135 18.74 4.93 -1.74
N LEU A 136 18.01 4.01 -2.38
CA LEU A 136 17.98 2.60 -1.97
C LEU A 136 19.13 1.80 -2.57
N GLY A 137 19.72 2.26 -3.67
CA GLY A 137 20.86 1.61 -4.32
C GLY A 137 20.51 0.30 -5.01
N LEU A 138 19.27 0.13 -5.45
CA LEU A 138 18.81 -1.04 -6.18
C LEU A 138 19.38 -1.02 -7.61
N ASP A 139 19.50 -2.20 -8.23
CA ASP A 139 19.94 -2.33 -9.61
C ASP A 139 18.79 -1.95 -10.58
N PRO A 140 18.90 -0.84 -11.33
CA PRO A 140 17.83 -0.40 -12.21
C PRO A 140 17.74 -1.21 -13.53
N THR A 141 18.64 -2.18 -13.75
CA THR A 141 18.70 -2.95 -15.00
C THR A 141 17.98 -4.30 -14.92
N LEU A 142 17.55 -4.70 -13.71
CA LEU A 142 16.87 -5.97 -13.52
C LEU A 142 15.47 -5.97 -14.17
N ALA A 143 15.13 -7.09 -14.80
CA ALA A 143 13.87 -7.25 -15.49
C ALA A 143 13.16 -8.58 -15.09
N PRO A 144 11.83 -8.60 -15.09
CA PRO A 144 10.92 -7.50 -15.39
C PRO A 144 10.92 -6.45 -14.28
N GLU A 145 10.74 -5.16 -14.63
CA GLU A 145 10.85 -4.04 -13.71
C GLU A 145 9.90 -4.19 -12.50
N PHE A 146 8.65 -4.61 -12.75
CA PHE A 146 7.60 -4.68 -11.73
C PHE A 146 7.89 -5.67 -10.59
N THR A 147 8.76 -6.66 -10.77
CA THR A 147 9.16 -7.60 -9.71
C THR A 147 10.48 -7.21 -9.03
N HIS A 148 11.16 -6.19 -9.56
CA HIS A 148 12.47 -5.74 -9.09
C HIS A 148 12.49 -4.29 -8.63
N SER A 149 11.32 -3.65 -8.51
CA SER A 149 11.12 -2.32 -7.91
C SER A 149 10.88 -2.43 -6.39
N PRO A 150 11.08 -1.36 -5.61
CA PRO A 150 10.62 -1.31 -4.23
C PRO A 150 9.08 -1.19 -4.20
N ALA A 151 8.43 -1.83 -3.21
CA ALA A 151 6.98 -2.00 -3.22
C ALA A 151 6.22 -1.10 -2.24
N GLN A 152 6.72 -0.91 -1.02
CA GLN A 152 6.00 -0.10 -0.03
C GLN A 152 6.94 0.69 0.86
N VAL A 153 6.52 1.91 1.24
CA VAL A 153 7.04 2.65 2.38
C VAL A 153 5.97 2.70 3.47
N ALA A 154 6.35 2.44 4.73
CA ALA A 154 5.42 2.44 5.86
C ALA A 154 6.07 2.95 7.14
N PHE A 155 5.33 3.71 7.96
CA PHE A 155 5.74 3.99 9.32
C PHE A 155 5.31 2.85 10.27
N THR A 156 6.10 2.62 11.33
CA THR A 156 5.59 1.89 12.50
C THR A 156 4.43 2.67 13.14
N PRO A 157 3.50 2.02 13.85
CA PRO A 157 2.35 2.70 14.48
C PRO A 157 2.74 3.84 15.42
N ASP A 158 3.91 3.77 16.08
CA ASP A 158 4.44 4.81 16.95
C ASP A 158 5.22 5.91 16.20
N GLY A 159 5.38 5.78 14.87
CA GLY A 159 6.09 6.72 14.01
C GLY A 159 7.60 6.79 14.21
N ARG A 160 8.19 5.88 14.98
CA ARG A 160 9.63 5.92 15.30
C ARG A 160 10.51 5.30 14.25
N LYS A 161 9.94 4.49 13.36
CA LYS A 161 10.67 3.79 12.30
C LYS A 161 9.93 3.94 10.97
N LEU A 162 10.71 3.99 9.89
CA LEU A 162 10.21 3.95 8.52
C LEU A 162 10.75 2.69 7.86
N LEU A 163 9.85 1.89 7.30
CA LEU A 163 10.18 0.65 6.60
C LEU A 163 10.08 0.86 5.09
N VAL A 164 10.95 0.17 4.33
CA VAL A 164 10.86 0.06 2.88
C VAL A 164 11.04 -1.40 2.51
N THR A 165 10.16 -1.93 1.66
CA THR A 165 10.28 -3.28 1.10
C THR A 165 10.85 -3.23 -0.31
N THR A 166 11.75 -4.18 -0.64
CA THR A 166 12.38 -4.27 -1.96
C THR A 166 12.21 -5.67 -2.52
N MET A 167 11.24 -5.92 -3.33
CA MET A 167 10.91 -7.25 -3.87
C MET A 167 12.12 -8.07 -4.35
N GLY A 168 12.14 -8.54 -5.60
CA GLY A 168 13.22 -9.36 -6.15
C GLY A 168 14.57 -8.65 -6.30
N ASN A 169 14.64 -7.34 -6.09
CA ASN A 169 15.87 -6.55 -6.15
C ASN A 169 16.39 -6.29 -4.71
N GLY A 170 17.21 -7.20 -4.22
CA GLY A 170 17.74 -7.15 -2.85
C GLY A 170 16.96 -8.01 -1.85
N SER A 171 15.65 -8.17 -2.03
CA SER A 171 14.77 -8.96 -1.14
C SER A 171 14.92 -8.53 0.32
N ASN A 172 14.77 -7.21 0.59
CA ASN A 172 15.02 -6.62 1.91
C ASN A 172 13.77 -6.00 2.51
N ILE A 173 13.79 -5.91 3.84
CA ILE A 173 13.01 -4.96 4.61
C ILE A 173 13.99 -4.00 5.25
N ASP A 174 14.12 -2.81 4.68
CA ASP A 174 15.00 -1.75 5.14
C ASP A 174 14.31 -0.93 6.21
N ILE A 175 14.92 -0.80 7.41
CA ILE A 175 14.34 -0.09 8.54
C ILE A 175 15.20 1.10 8.92
N PHE A 176 14.64 2.31 8.83
CA PHE A 176 15.25 3.57 9.20
C PHE A 176 14.70 4.05 10.55
N ASP A 177 15.54 4.59 11.42
CA ASP A 177 15.08 5.35 12.58
C ASP A 177 14.56 6.71 12.15
N VAL A 178 13.41 7.12 12.67
CA VAL A 178 12.84 8.45 12.48
C VAL A 178 13.30 9.36 13.60
N ARG A 179 13.92 10.49 13.24
CA ARG A 179 14.41 11.50 14.17
C ARG A 179 13.28 12.44 14.62
N PRO A 180 13.45 13.16 15.74
CA PRO A 180 12.44 14.11 16.23
C PRO A 180 12.08 15.22 15.25
N ASP A 181 12.98 15.57 14.32
CA ASP A 181 12.72 16.54 13.26
C ASP A 181 11.89 15.97 12.10
N GLY A 182 11.62 14.65 12.10
CA GLY A 182 10.92 13.90 11.05
C GLY A 182 11.84 13.34 9.96
N GLY A 183 13.12 13.67 9.96
CA GLY A 183 14.10 13.05 9.07
C GLY A 183 14.42 11.62 9.50
N ILE A 184 14.96 10.82 8.58
CA ILE A 184 15.36 9.44 8.87
C ILE A 184 16.87 9.28 8.98
N SER A 185 17.32 8.17 9.57
CA SER A 185 18.74 7.80 9.64
C SER A 185 19.38 7.81 8.24
N THR A 186 20.70 8.02 8.18
CA THR A 186 21.42 8.10 6.89
C THR A 186 21.41 6.78 6.16
N LEU A 187 21.53 5.68 6.89
CA LEU A 187 21.47 4.30 6.41
C LEU A 187 20.38 3.55 7.15
N PRO A 188 19.72 2.58 6.51
CA PRO A 188 18.82 1.64 7.19
C PRO A 188 19.60 0.54 7.90
N VAL A 189 18.92 -0.17 8.79
CA VAL A 189 19.26 -1.56 9.09
C VAL A 189 18.60 -2.42 8.02
N VAL A 190 19.41 -3.11 7.24
CA VAL A 190 18.96 -3.97 6.13
C VAL A 190 18.62 -5.35 6.69
N ASN A 191 17.35 -5.73 6.63
CA ASN A 191 16.90 -7.06 6.98
C ASN A 191 16.75 -7.87 5.69
N HIS A 192 17.81 -8.59 5.32
CA HIS A 192 17.80 -9.42 4.12
C HIS A 192 16.90 -10.64 4.30
N GLN A 193 15.96 -10.83 3.36
CA GLN A 193 14.94 -11.89 3.33
C GLN A 193 15.11 -12.71 2.04
N PRO A 194 16.14 -13.59 1.94
CA PRO A 194 16.45 -14.29 0.71
C PRO A 194 15.25 -15.10 0.22
N ASP A 195 14.95 -15.01 -1.08
CA ASP A 195 13.87 -15.70 -1.77
C ASP A 195 12.44 -15.32 -1.30
N LYS A 196 12.29 -14.38 -0.35
CA LYS A 196 10.98 -13.97 0.17
C LYS A 196 10.29 -12.91 -0.70
N ALA A 197 11.05 -12.05 -1.37
CA ALA A 197 10.52 -10.91 -2.13
C ALA A 197 9.42 -10.16 -1.34
N PRO A 198 9.75 -9.55 -0.17
CA PRO A 198 8.78 -8.87 0.68
C PRO A 198 8.12 -7.73 -0.08
N PHE A 199 6.79 -7.76 -0.17
CA PHE A 199 6.02 -6.79 -0.94
C PHE A 199 5.36 -5.78 -0.02
N ALA A 200 4.31 -6.17 0.69
CA ALA A 200 3.55 -5.26 1.52
C ALA A 200 3.66 -5.59 3.01
N VAL A 201 3.53 -4.56 3.82
CA VAL A 201 3.59 -4.68 5.28
C VAL A 201 2.36 -4.06 5.93
N ALA A 202 1.94 -4.65 7.04
CA ALA A 202 0.92 -4.09 7.91
C ALA A 202 1.27 -4.40 9.38
N PHE A 203 0.68 -3.64 10.31
CA PHE A 203 0.92 -3.83 11.74
C PHE A 203 -0.36 -4.21 12.45
N ASP A 204 -0.30 -5.21 13.33
CA ASP A 204 -1.39 -5.47 14.26
C ASP A 204 -1.40 -4.46 15.42
N SER A 205 -2.45 -4.50 16.23
CA SER A 205 -2.61 -3.58 17.38
C SER A 205 -1.57 -3.79 18.50
N ARG A 206 -0.78 -4.85 18.44
CA ARG A 206 0.29 -5.19 19.39
C ARG A 206 1.67 -4.79 18.87
N GLY A 207 1.75 -4.32 17.62
CA GLY A 207 2.99 -3.90 16.98
C GLY A 207 3.74 -5.03 16.26
N HIS A 208 3.14 -6.22 16.07
CA HIS A 208 3.71 -7.23 15.21
C HIS A 208 3.67 -6.74 13.76
N LEU A 209 4.77 -6.90 13.06
CA LEU A 209 4.89 -6.64 11.64
C LEU A 209 4.40 -7.87 10.87
N LEU A 210 3.41 -7.72 10.01
CA LEU A 210 3.00 -8.73 9.04
C LEU A 210 3.50 -8.34 7.67
N VAL A 211 3.99 -9.32 6.93
CA VAL A 211 4.59 -9.14 5.61
C VAL A 211 3.94 -10.09 4.62
N ALA A 212 3.46 -9.58 3.50
CA ALA A 212 3.12 -10.41 2.35
C ALA A 212 4.40 -10.70 1.56
N GLU A 213 4.75 -11.97 1.44
CA GLU A 213 5.96 -12.46 0.80
C GLU A 213 5.62 -13.07 -0.57
N ALA A 214 5.95 -12.33 -1.64
CA ALA A 214 5.60 -12.72 -3.00
C ALA A 214 6.37 -13.96 -3.50
N GLY A 215 7.60 -14.16 -3.02
CA GLY A 215 8.44 -15.30 -3.41
C GLY A 215 7.79 -16.65 -3.04
N PRO A 216 7.56 -16.96 -1.76
CA PRO A 216 6.93 -18.21 -1.33
C PRO A 216 5.40 -18.19 -1.44
N ASN A 217 4.76 -17.07 -1.78
CA ASN A 217 3.32 -16.85 -1.68
C ASN A 217 2.81 -17.11 -0.24
N ALA A 218 3.37 -16.38 0.70
CA ALA A 218 3.12 -16.57 2.13
C ALA A 218 2.82 -15.24 2.84
N VAL A 219 2.30 -15.34 4.06
CA VAL A 219 2.28 -14.24 5.01
C VAL A 219 3.19 -14.61 6.17
N ALA A 220 4.13 -13.74 6.49
CA ALA A 220 5.00 -13.89 7.64
C ALA A 220 4.72 -12.81 8.69
N SER A 221 5.03 -13.13 9.95
CA SER A 221 4.95 -12.19 11.06
C SER A 221 6.30 -12.07 11.78
N TYR A 222 6.61 -10.85 12.24
CA TYR A 222 7.88 -10.51 12.85
C TYR A 222 7.71 -9.59 14.05
N THR A 223 8.68 -9.62 14.97
CA THR A 223 8.93 -8.53 15.91
C THR A 223 10.04 -7.64 15.35
N ILE A 224 9.86 -6.33 15.38
CA ILE A 224 10.94 -5.37 15.13
C ILE A 224 11.67 -5.13 16.44
N ASN A 225 12.93 -5.51 16.50
CA ASN A 225 13.79 -5.32 17.67
C ASN A 225 14.20 -3.84 17.85
N ARG A 226 14.78 -3.51 19.00
CA ARG A 226 15.22 -2.14 19.27
C ARG A 226 16.32 -1.67 18.33
N ASP A 227 17.16 -2.58 17.87
CA ASP A 227 18.26 -2.35 16.92
C ASP A 227 17.83 -2.39 15.46
N ASN A 228 16.53 -2.41 15.18
CA ASN A 228 15.93 -2.49 13.86
C ASN A 228 16.11 -3.85 13.14
N THR A 229 16.61 -4.87 13.79
CA THR A 229 16.58 -6.25 13.26
C THR A 229 15.19 -6.85 13.40
N LEU A 230 14.90 -7.86 12.57
CA LEU A 230 13.62 -8.60 12.60
C LEU A 230 13.83 -9.98 13.27
N SER A 231 12.93 -10.32 14.21
CA SER A 231 12.80 -11.66 14.75
C SER A 231 11.55 -12.32 14.20
N PRO A 232 11.64 -13.45 13.48
CA PRO A 232 10.48 -14.14 12.93
C PRO A 232 9.61 -14.74 14.06
N LEU A 233 8.29 -14.70 13.88
CA LEU A 233 7.32 -15.25 14.80
C LEU A 233 6.58 -16.43 14.19
N ASP A 234 6.04 -16.27 12.97
CA ASP A 234 5.31 -17.30 12.24
C ASP A 234 5.31 -17.03 10.74
N GLU A 235 5.09 -18.05 9.92
CA GLU A 235 4.95 -17.94 8.46
C GLU A 235 3.92 -18.97 7.97
N GLN A 236 2.97 -18.54 7.15
CA GLN A 236 1.91 -19.40 6.61
C GLN A 236 1.76 -19.20 5.11
N ALA A 237 1.93 -20.28 4.34
CA ALA A 237 1.68 -20.28 2.91
C ALA A 237 0.18 -20.05 2.63
N THR A 238 -0.12 -19.28 1.59
CA THR A 238 -1.51 -19.03 1.15
C THR A 238 -2.08 -20.21 0.34
N GLY A 239 -1.21 -21.01 -0.28
CA GLY A 239 -1.61 -21.98 -1.30
C GLY A 239 -2.16 -21.33 -2.57
N GLN A 240 -1.91 -20.04 -2.75
CA GLN A 240 -2.34 -19.21 -3.87
C GLN A 240 -1.12 -18.70 -4.65
N SER A 241 -1.32 -17.81 -5.63
CA SER A 241 -0.24 -17.27 -6.45
C SER A 241 -0.25 -15.75 -6.51
N ALA A 242 0.94 -15.16 -6.59
CA ALA A 242 1.19 -13.72 -6.56
C ALA A 242 0.57 -13.05 -5.32
N THR A 243 0.95 -13.55 -4.14
CA THR A 243 0.56 -13.00 -2.83
C THR A 243 1.38 -11.75 -2.56
N CYS A 244 0.74 -10.57 -2.51
CA CYS A 244 1.48 -9.31 -2.48
C CYS A 244 0.94 -8.30 -1.46
N TRP A 245 -0.34 -7.95 -1.48
CA TRP A 245 -0.92 -6.90 -0.62
C TRP A 245 -1.45 -7.48 0.68
N ILE A 246 -1.46 -6.66 1.74
CA ILE A 246 -1.97 -7.08 3.05
C ILE A 246 -2.66 -5.95 3.79
N VAL A 247 -3.81 -6.24 4.40
CA VAL A 247 -4.51 -5.34 5.30
C VAL A 247 -4.90 -6.03 6.58
N ILE A 248 -5.04 -5.26 7.67
CA ILE A 248 -5.38 -5.76 9.00
C ILE A 248 -6.61 -5.05 9.55
N THR A 249 -7.46 -5.80 10.25
CA THR A 249 -8.54 -5.27 11.08
C THR A 249 -8.71 -6.11 12.34
N GLY A 250 -8.55 -5.49 13.51
CA GLY A 250 -8.59 -6.20 14.79
C GLY A 250 -7.51 -7.30 14.87
N ASP A 251 -7.96 -8.54 15.02
CA ASP A 251 -7.14 -9.75 15.02
C ASP A 251 -7.10 -10.49 13.67
N LYS A 252 -7.55 -9.86 12.59
CA LYS A 252 -7.65 -10.48 11.27
C LYS A 252 -6.80 -9.76 10.25
N ALA A 253 -6.05 -10.54 9.46
CA ALA A 253 -5.31 -10.07 8.29
C ALA A 253 -5.89 -10.70 7.02
N TYR A 254 -5.90 -9.93 5.94
CA TYR A 254 -6.29 -10.40 4.61
C TYR A 254 -5.21 -10.02 3.62
N THR A 255 -4.77 -11.00 2.81
CA THR A 255 -3.78 -10.77 1.77
C THR A 255 -4.37 -11.05 0.40
N SER A 256 -4.00 -10.22 -0.57
CA SER A 256 -4.44 -10.34 -1.96
C SER A 256 -3.50 -11.22 -2.76
N ASN A 257 -4.08 -12.11 -3.56
CA ASN A 257 -3.37 -13.06 -4.44
C ASN A 257 -3.73 -12.76 -5.89
N ALA A 258 -2.95 -11.89 -6.54
CA ALA A 258 -3.27 -11.37 -7.87
C ALA A 258 -3.36 -12.47 -8.94
N GLY A 259 -2.47 -13.45 -8.89
CA GLY A 259 -2.45 -14.55 -9.86
C GLY A 259 -3.60 -15.55 -9.68
N SER A 260 -4.11 -15.72 -8.47
CA SER A 260 -5.22 -16.65 -8.17
C SER A 260 -6.59 -15.96 -8.19
N GLY A 261 -6.68 -14.64 -8.25
CA GLY A 261 -7.95 -13.91 -8.12
C GLY A 261 -8.65 -14.23 -6.80
N SER A 262 -7.94 -14.05 -5.67
CA SER A 262 -8.45 -14.43 -4.35
C SER A 262 -7.87 -13.58 -3.22
N LEU A 263 -8.55 -13.64 -2.06
CA LEU A 263 -8.08 -13.16 -0.78
C LEU A 263 -7.83 -14.37 0.13
N SER A 264 -6.69 -14.38 0.84
CA SER A 264 -6.42 -15.33 1.93
C SER A 264 -6.58 -14.63 3.27
N GLY A 265 -7.40 -15.18 4.17
CA GLY A 265 -7.64 -14.65 5.50
C GLY A 265 -6.81 -15.38 6.57
N TYR A 266 -6.34 -14.63 7.57
CA TYR A 266 -5.61 -15.14 8.73
C TYR A 266 -6.11 -14.52 10.02
N ARG A 267 -6.13 -15.29 11.11
CA ARG A 267 -6.22 -14.77 12.46
C ARG A 267 -4.82 -14.57 13.04
N VAL A 268 -4.57 -13.39 13.58
CA VAL A 268 -3.31 -13.05 14.23
C VAL A 268 -3.43 -13.25 15.73
N GLY A 269 -2.70 -14.21 16.25
CA GLY A 269 -2.67 -14.54 17.68
C GLY A 269 -1.87 -13.54 18.51
N ALA A 270 -2.01 -13.61 19.84
CA ALA A 270 -1.41 -12.67 20.78
C ALA A 270 0.13 -12.59 20.71
N LYS A 271 0.79 -13.64 20.19
CA LYS A 271 2.26 -13.70 20.01
C LYS A 271 2.67 -13.64 18.52
N GLY A 272 1.78 -13.14 17.66
CA GLY A 272 2.05 -13.01 16.24
C GLY A 272 1.82 -14.30 15.43
N SER A 273 1.33 -15.39 16.04
CA SER A 273 1.00 -16.61 15.30
C SER A 273 -0.12 -16.37 14.28
N LEU A 274 -0.07 -17.10 13.17
CA LEU A 274 -1.00 -16.97 12.06
C LEU A 274 -1.84 -18.25 11.94
N THR A 275 -3.16 -18.11 11.95
CA THR A 275 -4.07 -19.24 11.73
C THR A 275 -4.94 -18.94 10.51
N ALA A 276 -4.86 -19.79 9.48
CA ALA A 276 -5.62 -19.60 8.24
C ALA A 276 -7.13 -19.63 8.50
N LEU A 277 -7.85 -18.69 7.89
CA LEU A 277 -9.31 -18.57 7.91
C LEU A 277 -9.95 -19.04 6.58
N GLY A 278 -9.11 -19.39 5.60
CA GLY A 278 -9.50 -19.82 4.27
C GLY A 278 -9.32 -18.74 3.19
N ASN A 279 -9.65 -19.13 1.96
CA ASN A 279 -9.54 -18.31 0.78
C ASN A 279 -10.92 -17.89 0.27
N THR A 280 -11.02 -16.69 -0.29
CA THR A 280 -12.25 -16.14 -0.88
C THR A 280 -11.95 -15.67 -2.30
N THR A 281 -12.71 -16.15 -3.28
CA THR A 281 -12.57 -15.75 -4.68
C THR A 281 -13.00 -14.31 -4.90
N THR A 282 -12.27 -13.60 -5.74
CA THR A 282 -12.54 -12.23 -6.23
C THR A 282 -12.62 -12.21 -7.74
N ASN A 283 -12.83 -11.05 -8.33
CA ASN A 283 -12.54 -10.83 -9.73
C ASN A 283 -11.02 -10.97 -10.01
N PRO A 284 -10.59 -11.23 -11.26
CA PRO A 284 -9.18 -11.46 -11.59
C PRO A 284 -8.26 -10.27 -11.30
N GLY A 285 -7.04 -10.57 -10.86
CA GLY A 285 -6.02 -9.55 -10.57
C GLY A 285 -6.28 -8.83 -9.26
N THR A 286 -6.49 -9.57 -8.17
CA THR A 286 -6.70 -9.04 -6.81
C THR A 286 -5.46 -8.28 -6.35
N VAL A 287 -5.60 -6.97 -6.14
CA VAL A 287 -4.49 -6.09 -5.76
C VAL A 287 -4.80 -5.38 -4.43
N ASP A 288 -4.62 -4.08 -4.33
CA ASP A 288 -4.73 -3.31 -3.09
C ASP A 288 -6.13 -3.40 -2.45
N ALA A 289 -6.16 -3.38 -1.14
CA ALA A 289 -7.37 -3.54 -0.35
C ALA A 289 -7.46 -2.53 0.80
N ALA A 290 -8.67 -2.24 1.24
CA ALA A 290 -8.91 -1.39 2.40
C ALA A 290 -10.10 -1.90 3.23
N VAL A 291 -9.98 -1.77 4.55
CA VAL A 291 -11.04 -2.11 5.50
C VAL A 291 -11.80 -0.85 5.90
N SER A 292 -13.11 -0.95 6.03
CA SER A 292 -13.93 0.13 6.56
C SER A 292 -13.55 0.47 8.01
N PRO A 293 -13.67 1.74 8.45
CA PRO A 293 -13.28 2.16 9.79
C PRO A 293 -13.97 1.41 10.93
N ASP A 294 -15.18 0.91 10.66
CA ASP A 294 -15.96 0.10 11.59
C ASP A 294 -15.52 -1.39 11.61
N GLY A 295 -14.59 -1.79 10.74
CA GLY A 295 -14.08 -3.16 10.63
C GLY A 295 -15.06 -4.17 10.03
N HIS A 296 -16.20 -3.73 9.48
CA HIS A 296 -17.26 -4.61 9.01
C HIS A 296 -17.14 -4.99 7.54
N PHE A 297 -16.44 -4.18 6.72
CA PHE A 297 -16.33 -4.39 5.29
C PHE A 297 -14.90 -4.32 4.81
N LEU A 298 -14.57 -5.20 3.88
CA LEU A 298 -13.33 -5.22 3.13
C LEU A 298 -13.64 -4.90 1.67
N TYR A 299 -12.86 -3.99 1.08
CA TYR A 299 -12.92 -3.61 -0.32
C TYR A 299 -11.58 -3.92 -0.96
N VAL A 300 -11.60 -4.54 -2.14
CA VAL A 300 -10.37 -4.91 -2.85
C VAL A 300 -10.47 -4.51 -4.32
N GLN A 301 -9.45 -3.84 -4.81
CA GLN A 301 -9.30 -3.57 -6.25
C GLN A 301 -8.92 -4.84 -6.98
N THR A 302 -9.40 -4.98 -8.22
CA THR A 302 -9.05 -6.07 -9.12
C THR A 302 -8.60 -5.48 -10.44
N GLY A 303 -7.29 -5.47 -10.65
CA GLY A 303 -6.65 -4.69 -11.70
C GLY A 303 -6.95 -5.15 -13.13
N VAL A 304 -7.22 -6.44 -13.36
CA VAL A 304 -7.49 -6.92 -14.73
C VAL A 304 -8.73 -6.24 -15.34
N ASN A 305 -9.78 -6.10 -14.56
CA ASN A 305 -11.05 -5.53 -15.02
C ASN A 305 -11.31 -4.10 -14.50
N GLY A 306 -10.45 -3.58 -13.63
CA GLY A 306 -10.63 -2.28 -12.99
C GLY A 306 -11.91 -2.25 -12.15
N THR A 307 -12.13 -3.26 -11.28
CA THR A 307 -13.29 -3.31 -10.39
C THR A 307 -12.86 -3.18 -8.91
N VAL A 308 -13.82 -2.89 -8.05
CA VAL A 308 -13.71 -3.03 -6.60
C VAL A 308 -14.73 -4.06 -6.16
N ASP A 309 -14.26 -5.15 -5.58
CA ASP A 309 -15.10 -6.15 -4.95
C ASP A 309 -15.30 -5.80 -3.48
N ALA A 310 -16.51 -5.92 -3.00
CA ALA A 310 -16.92 -5.60 -1.64
C ALA A 310 -17.33 -6.85 -0.88
N PHE A 311 -16.83 -6.98 0.35
CA PHE A 311 -17.10 -8.11 1.23
C PHE A 311 -17.48 -7.64 2.62
N ARG A 312 -18.45 -8.34 3.24
CA ARG A 312 -18.68 -8.26 4.67
C ARG A 312 -17.68 -9.16 5.38
N ILE A 313 -17.05 -8.65 6.43
CA ILE A 313 -16.20 -9.43 7.34
C ILE A 313 -17.09 -10.04 8.42
N ASN A 314 -17.20 -11.37 8.43
CA ASN A 314 -17.96 -12.09 9.43
C ASN A 314 -17.20 -12.19 10.77
N PRO A 315 -17.88 -12.42 11.92
CA PRO A 315 -17.22 -12.53 13.22
C PRO A 315 -16.09 -13.59 13.27
N ASN A 316 -16.25 -14.71 12.56
CA ASN A 316 -15.24 -15.75 12.45
C ASN A 316 -14.07 -15.38 11.52
N GLY A 317 -14.16 -14.27 10.77
CA GLY A 317 -13.17 -13.78 9.82
C GLY A 317 -13.37 -14.25 8.38
N SER A 318 -14.37 -15.09 8.10
CA SER A 318 -14.74 -15.39 6.71
C SER A 318 -15.34 -14.16 6.02
N LEU A 319 -15.26 -14.12 4.69
CA LEU A 319 -15.76 -13.01 3.88
C LEU A 319 -17.05 -13.44 3.14
N THR A 320 -18.04 -12.56 3.13
CA THR A 320 -19.28 -12.72 2.34
C THR A 320 -19.35 -11.59 1.32
N ALA A 321 -19.39 -11.92 0.03
CA ALA A 321 -19.51 -10.91 -1.03
C ALA A 321 -20.80 -10.10 -0.89
N THR A 322 -20.69 -8.78 -1.03
CA THR A 322 -21.83 -7.84 -1.00
C THR A 322 -22.06 -7.14 -2.34
N GLY A 323 -21.05 -7.16 -3.22
CA GLY A 323 -21.15 -6.61 -4.56
C GLY A 323 -19.80 -6.40 -5.23
N SER A 324 -19.84 -5.96 -6.48
CA SER A 324 -18.69 -5.52 -7.25
C SER A 324 -19.06 -4.27 -8.04
N THR A 325 -18.13 -3.34 -8.19
CA THR A 325 -18.36 -2.06 -8.87
C THR A 325 -17.21 -1.76 -9.81
N THR A 326 -17.49 -1.48 -11.08
CA THR A 326 -16.47 -1.05 -12.04
C THR A 326 -16.00 0.36 -11.70
N VAL A 327 -14.68 0.56 -11.65
CA VAL A 327 -14.04 1.87 -11.49
C VAL A 327 -13.65 2.37 -12.89
N PRO A 328 -14.20 3.50 -13.35
CA PRO A 328 -13.90 4.02 -14.68
C PRO A 328 -12.38 4.22 -14.88
N HIS A 329 -11.85 3.67 -15.97
CA HIS A 329 -10.44 3.81 -16.38
C HIS A 329 -9.40 3.29 -15.37
N ALA A 330 -9.75 2.32 -14.54
CA ALA A 330 -8.87 1.78 -13.49
C ALA A 330 -8.36 0.36 -13.77
N ALA A 331 -8.35 -0.09 -15.03
CA ALA A 331 -7.64 -1.31 -15.37
C ALA A 331 -6.13 -1.13 -15.12
N GLY A 332 -5.53 -2.03 -14.35
CA GLY A 332 -4.16 -1.92 -13.84
C GLY A 332 -3.98 -0.94 -12.68
N GLY A 333 -5.05 -0.27 -12.24
CA GLY A 333 -5.00 0.69 -11.15
C GLY A 333 -4.82 0.04 -9.78
N GLU A 334 -4.09 0.72 -8.93
CA GLU A 334 -3.84 0.39 -7.53
C GLU A 334 -4.02 1.65 -6.68
N GLY A 335 -4.43 1.50 -5.43
CA GLY A 335 -4.65 2.57 -4.47
C GLY A 335 -6.10 2.71 -4.06
N ILE A 336 -6.42 2.23 -2.86
CA ILE A 336 -7.77 2.28 -2.29
C ILE A 336 -7.74 2.66 -0.81
N VAL A 337 -8.61 3.57 -0.40
CA VAL A 337 -8.79 3.92 1.01
C VAL A 337 -10.26 4.10 1.36
N VAL A 338 -10.64 3.70 2.57
CA VAL A 338 -11.98 3.93 3.12
C VAL A 338 -11.90 5.00 4.21
N SER A 339 -12.66 6.08 4.05
CA SER A 339 -12.72 7.22 4.96
C SER A 339 -13.81 7.06 6.02
#